data_2631a832124b4e795cb999b4661c1342
#
_entry.id   2631a832124b4e795cb999b4661c1342
#
_cell.length_a   1.000
_cell.length_b   1.000
_cell.length_c   1.000
_cell.angle_alpha   90.00
_cell.angle_beta   90.00
_cell.angle_gamma   90.00
#
_symmetry.space_group_name_H-M   'P 1'
#
loop_
_entity.id
_entity.type
_entity.pdbx_description
1 polymer ?
#
loop_
_entity_poly.entity_id
_entity_poly.type
_entity_poly.pdbx_seq_one_letter_code
_entity_poly.pdbx_strand_id
1 'polypeptide(L)'
;MEDMIGIEQLRLYLAQGNITSFDEDVLYYETDKLYNLLLVNDNLTLRPGNLVFLTSLDSICFYQEASSVCMKYKKNGKWYDVWLGYPEGFY
;
A
#
# COMPACT_ATOMS: atom_id res chain seq x y z
N MET A 1 2.33 12.77 11.81
CA MET A 1 3.08 11.83 12.66
C MET A 1 2.52 10.42 12.59
N GLU A 2 1.21 10.27 12.79
CA GLU A 2 0.58 8.95 12.69
C GLU A 2 0.75 8.32 11.31
N ASP A 3 0.64 9.13 10.25
CA ASP A 3 0.79 8.61 8.89
C ASP A 3 2.19 8.09 8.63
N MET A 4 3.21 8.74 9.15
CA MET A 4 4.60 8.28 8.98
C MET A 4 4.81 6.92 9.64
N ILE A 5 4.25 6.72 10.83
CA ILE A 5 4.33 5.43 11.52
C ILE A 5 3.63 4.34 10.71
N GLY A 6 2.43 4.64 10.22
CA GLY A 6 1.68 3.71 9.40
C GLY A 6 2.39 3.34 8.11
N ILE A 7 2.99 4.32 7.44
CA ILE A 7 3.75 4.11 6.20
C ILE A 7 4.99 3.24 6.46
N GLU A 8 5.71 3.51 7.55
CA GLU A 8 6.87 2.70 7.89
C GLU A 8 6.49 1.26 8.20
N GLN A 9 5.41 1.06 8.94
CA GLN A 9 4.91 -0.28 9.23
C GLN A 9 4.49 -1.00 7.95
N LEU A 10 3.84 -0.29 7.04
CA LEU A 10 3.44 -0.85 5.76
C LEU A 10 4.66 -1.31 4.96
N ARG A 11 5.70 -0.47 4.88
CA ARG A 11 6.93 -0.82 4.17
C ARG A 11 7.61 -2.04 4.78
N LEU A 12 7.68 -2.11 6.10
CA LEU A 12 8.26 -3.25 6.79
C LEU A 12 7.44 -4.52 6.53
N TYR A 13 6.13 -4.39 6.49
CA TYR A 13 5.26 -5.52 6.22
C TYR A 13 5.44 -6.03 4.79
N LEU A 14 5.47 -5.11 3.82
CA LEU A 14 5.65 -5.47 2.41
C LEU A 14 7.04 -6.04 2.13
N ALA A 15 8.04 -5.64 2.89
CA ALA A 15 9.39 -6.16 2.74
C ALA A 15 9.53 -7.65 3.10
N GLN A 16 8.54 -8.22 3.80
CA GLN A 16 8.54 -9.62 4.21
C GLN A 16 8.02 -10.56 3.13
N GLY A 17 7.57 -10.03 2.01
CA GLY A 17 7.01 -10.84 0.94
C GLY A 17 7.20 -10.16 -0.41
N ASN A 18 6.32 -10.48 -1.36
CA ASN A 18 6.43 -10.00 -2.73
C ASN A 18 5.15 -9.30 -3.17
N ILE A 19 5.29 -8.13 -3.79
CA ILE A 19 4.20 -7.46 -4.50
C ILE A 19 4.03 -8.20 -5.82
N THR A 20 2.90 -8.87 -6.02
CA THR A 20 2.68 -9.71 -7.20
C THR A 20 2.04 -8.94 -8.34
N SER A 21 1.13 -8.04 -8.03
CA SER A 21 0.45 -7.20 -9.03
C SER A 21 -0.26 -6.05 -8.34
N PHE A 22 -0.81 -5.13 -9.12
CA PHE A 22 -1.63 -4.06 -8.58
C PHE A 22 -2.49 -3.45 -9.67
N ASP A 23 -3.63 -2.89 -9.24
CA ASP A 23 -4.49 -2.02 -10.01
C ASP A 23 -4.48 -0.65 -9.35
N GLU A 24 -5.24 0.31 -9.87
CA GLU A 24 -5.27 1.65 -9.30
C GLU A 24 -5.70 1.67 -7.83
N ASP A 25 -6.64 0.80 -7.46
CA ASP A 25 -7.27 0.83 -6.14
C ASP A 25 -6.94 -0.38 -5.26
N VAL A 26 -6.16 -1.33 -5.74
CA VAL A 26 -5.79 -2.51 -4.96
C VAL A 26 -4.39 -2.98 -5.32
N LEU A 27 -3.66 -3.42 -4.30
CA LEU A 27 -2.32 -4.00 -4.47
C LEU A 27 -2.35 -5.41 -3.90
N TYR A 28 -1.81 -6.35 -4.67
CA TYR A 28 -1.73 -7.76 -4.30
C TYR A 28 -0.33 -8.09 -3.79
N TYR A 29 -0.28 -8.75 -2.65
CA TYR A 29 0.95 -9.00 -1.92
C TYR A 29 0.92 -10.44 -1.39
N GLU A 30 2.04 -11.15 -1.52
CA GLU A 30 2.13 -12.55 -1.16
C GLU A 30 3.29 -12.81 -0.21
N THR A 31 2.99 -13.57 0.85
CA THR A 31 3.99 -14.19 1.72
C THR A 31 3.76 -15.69 1.68
N ASP A 32 3.28 -16.27 2.78
CA ASP A 32 2.81 -17.65 2.83
C ASP A 32 1.37 -17.76 2.31
N LYS A 33 0.68 -16.64 2.16
CA LYS A 33 -0.66 -16.55 1.57
C LYS A 33 -0.81 -15.21 0.84
N LEU A 34 -1.90 -15.07 0.12
CA LEU A 34 -2.16 -13.89 -0.69
C LEU A 34 -2.93 -12.85 0.10
N TYR A 35 -2.47 -11.61 0.06
CA TYR A 35 -3.09 -10.47 0.71
C TYR A 35 -3.48 -9.40 -0.31
N ASN A 36 -4.47 -8.60 0.05
CA ASN A 36 -4.90 -7.44 -0.72
C ASN A 36 -4.78 -6.19 0.15
N LEU A 37 -4.16 -5.16 -0.40
CA LEU A 37 -4.07 -3.85 0.24
C LEU A 37 -4.99 -2.91 -0.51
N LEU A 38 -6.00 -2.37 0.17
CA LEU A 38 -7.02 -1.54 -0.44
C LEU A 38 -7.67 -0.62 0.58
N LEU A 39 -8.50 0.28 0.09
CA LEU A 39 -9.24 1.21 0.94
C LEU A 39 -10.55 0.55 1.39
N VAL A 40 -10.73 0.42 2.70
CA VAL A 40 -11.95 -0.12 3.31
C VAL A 40 -12.46 0.89 4.33
N ASN A 41 -13.66 1.41 4.11
CA ASN A 41 -14.23 2.44 4.99
C ASN A 41 -13.28 3.61 5.24
N ASP A 42 -12.67 4.10 4.16
CA ASP A 42 -11.71 5.21 4.16
C ASP A 42 -10.39 4.89 4.90
N ASN A 43 -10.11 3.63 5.18
CA ASN A 43 -8.88 3.20 5.82
C ASN A 43 -8.08 2.30 4.89
N LEU A 44 -6.78 2.55 4.81
CA LEU A 44 -5.87 1.68 4.05
C LEU A 44 -5.66 0.39 4.83
N THR A 45 -6.21 -0.70 4.32
CA THR A 45 -6.36 -1.95 5.06
C THR A 45 -5.76 -3.12 4.30
N LEU A 46 -5.03 -3.97 4.99
CA LEU A 46 -4.52 -5.23 4.44
C LEU A 46 -5.47 -6.36 4.82
N ARG A 47 -5.91 -7.12 3.84
CA ARG A 47 -6.85 -8.24 4.03
C ARG A 47 -6.25 -9.52 3.46
N PRO A 48 -6.58 -10.70 4.02
CA PRO A 48 -7.49 -10.92 5.16
C PRO A 48 -6.90 -10.44 6.48
N GLY A 49 -7.75 -10.19 7.46
CA GLY A 49 -7.34 -9.84 8.81
C GLY A 49 -7.54 -8.39 9.23
N ASN A 50 -7.90 -7.50 8.32
CA ASN A 50 -8.21 -6.10 8.63
C ASN A 50 -7.09 -5.33 9.36
N LEU A 51 -5.86 -5.45 8.89
CA LEU A 51 -4.76 -4.67 9.42
C LEU A 51 -4.75 -3.29 8.76
N VAL A 52 -4.97 -2.25 9.58
CA VAL A 52 -5.09 -0.87 9.10
C VAL A 52 -3.77 -0.13 9.26
N PHE A 53 -3.30 0.52 8.18
CA PHE A 53 -2.06 1.30 8.20
C PHE A 53 -2.30 2.80 8.20
N LEU A 54 -3.30 3.27 7.45
CA LEU A 54 -3.66 4.69 7.37
C LEU A 54 -5.16 4.83 7.52
N THR A 55 -5.60 5.93 8.14
CA THR A 55 -7.01 6.17 8.42
C THR A 55 -7.48 7.49 7.79
N SER A 56 -8.78 7.58 7.56
CA SER A 56 -9.46 8.80 7.11
C SER A 56 -8.89 9.34 5.80
N LEU A 57 -8.73 8.46 4.83
CA LEU A 57 -8.24 8.82 3.50
C LEU A 57 -9.41 9.14 2.58
N ASP A 58 -9.24 10.14 1.73
CA ASP A 58 -10.23 10.49 0.70
C ASP A 58 -10.12 9.54 -0.49
N SER A 59 -8.89 9.15 -0.84
CA SER A 59 -8.64 8.32 -2.02
C SER A 59 -7.24 7.71 -1.95
N ILE A 60 -7.04 6.64 -2.71
CA ILE A 60 -5.70 6.06 -2.93
C ILE A 60 -5.54 5.73 -4.41
N CYS A 61 -4.28 5.64 -4.83
CA CYS A 61 -3.96 5.18 -6.18
C CYS A 61 -2.59 4.52 -6.15
N PHE A 62 -2.52 3.27 -6.62
CA PHE A 62 -1.25 2.57 -6.80
C PHE A 62 -0.77 2.79 -8.23
N TYR A 63 0.52 3.01 -8.40
CA TYR A 63 1.10 3.25 -9.71
C TYR A 63 2.55 2.77 -9.75
N GLN A 64 3.09 2.67 -10.94
CA GLN A 64 4.47 2.26 -11.15
C GLN A 64 5.28 3.45 -11.64
N GLU A 65 6.44 3.66 -11.05
CA GLU A 65 7.37 4.70 -11.47
C GLU A 65 8.75 4.06 -11.61
N ALA A 66 9.29 4.09 -12.83
CA ALA A 66 10.47 3.32 -13.20
C ALA A 66 10.23 1.85 -12.89
N SER A 67 11.03 1.21 -12.05
CA SER A 67 10.84 -0.18 -11.65
C SER A 67 10.21 -0.33 -10.27
N SER A 68 9.71 0.76 -9.70
CA SER A 68 9.17 0.77 -8.34
C SER A 68 7.65 0.84 -8.33
N VAL A 69 7.04 0.20 -7.33
CA VAL A 69 5.62 0.36 -7.05
C VAL A 69 5.45 1.45 -6.01
N CYS A 70 4.58 2.39 -6.32
CA CYS A 70 4.32 3.54 -5.46
C CYS A 70 2.83 3.66 -5.18
N MET A 71 2.52 4.42 -4.17
CA MET A 71 1.14 4.74 -3.81
C MET A 71 1.04 6.24 -3.61
N LYS A 72 -0.03 6.84 -4.09
CA LYS A 72 -0.39 8.17 -3.66
C LYS A 72 -1.73 8.09 -2.95
N TYR A 73 -1.87 8.87 -1.91
CA TYR A 73 -3.13 8.95 -1.18
C TYR A 73 -3.52 10.40 -0.95
N LYS A 74 -4.81 10.60 -0.87
CA LYS A 74 -5.38 11.93 -0.64
C LYS A 74 -5.96 11.98 0.76
N LYS A 75 -5.58 13.01 1.51
CA LYS A 75 -6.08 13.21 2.87
C LYS A 75 -6.26 14.70 3.11
N ASN A 76 -7.45 15.10 3.53
CA ASN A 76 -7.79 16.50 3.75
C ASN A 76 -7.51 17.36 2.52
N GLY A 77 -7.83 16.85 1.34
CA GLY A 77 -7.65 17.56 0.09
C GLY A 77 -6.23 17.61 -0.45
N LYS A 78 -5.27 16.98 0.21
CA LYS A 78 -3.87 16.96 -0.23
C LYS A 78 -3.44 15.57 -0.65
N TRP A 79 -2.62 15.49 -1.71
CA TRP A 79 -2.04 14.25 -2.18
C TRP A 79 -0.64 14.05 -1.59
N TYR A 80 -0.33 12.82 -1.23
CA TYR A 80 0.97 12.40 -0.72
C TYR A 80 1.45 11.20 -1.50
N ASP A 81 2.74 11.17 -1.83
CA ASP A 81 3.35 10.07 -2.56
C ASP A 81 4.20 9.21 -1.63
N VAL A 82 4.10 7.89 -1.79
CA VAL A 82 4.80 6.92 -0.95
C VAL A 82 5.43 5.87 -1.85
N TRP A 83 6.73 5.63 -1.66
CA TRP A 83 7.42 4.52 -2.31
C TRP A 83 7.15 3.26 -1.50
N LEU A 84 6.71 2.18 -2.16
CA LEU A 84 6.38 0.92 -1.49
C LEU A 84 7.42 -0.16 -1.68
N GLY A 85 8.03 -0.26 -2.85
CA GLY A 85 9.02 -1.28 -3.11
C GLY A 85 9.06 -1.69 -4.57
N TYR A 86 9.70 -2.82 -4.84
CA TYR A 86 9.80 -3.37 -6.18
C TYR A 86 8.82 -4.53 -6.33
N PRO A 87 8.13 -4.63 -7.49
CA PRO A 87 7.30 -5.79 -7.75
C PRO A 87 8.15 -7.02 -7.98
N GLU A 88 7.52 -8.20 -7.84
CA GLU A 88 8.18 -9.47 -8.11
C GLU A 88 8.76 -9.49 -9.52
N GLY A 89 10.02 -9.94 -9.65
CA GLY A 89 10.67 -10.06 -10.95
C GLY A 89 11.58 -8.92 -11.33
N PHE A 90 11.74 -7.90 -10.49
CA PHE A 90 12.60 -6.75 -10.76
C PHE A 90 13.95 -6.80 -10.05
N TYR A 91 14.42 -7.94 -9.73
CA TYR A 91 15.71 -8.07 -9.05
C TYR A 91 16.80 -8.48 -10.02
#